data_62227544aecb95c0b41379d52a4fefb8
#
_entry.id   62227544aecb95c0b41379d52a4fefb8
#
_cell.length_a   1.000
_cell.length_b   1.000
_cell.length_c   1.000
_cell.angle_alpha   90.00
_cell.angle_beta   90.00
_cell.angle_gamma   90.00
#
_symmetry.space_group_name_H-M   'P 1'
#
loop_
_entity.id
_entity.type
_entity.pdbx_description
1 polymer ?
#
loop_
_entity_poly.entity_id
_entity_poly.type
_entity_poly.pdbx_seq_one_letter_code
_entity_poly.pdbx_strand_id
1 'polypeptide(L)'
;SRRAGKDSRVMIEIMSFVRSMTPAYHDEVISSHRKEAEVQGFREEIDEYRTWVFDHQNPLLHIMADIYREIAGSEPEITAVHVGLEPSAFCEKSEDLHMINVGADVIDPHTVHERVHTDTIRPFALLMAKTLEKIARPGA
;
A
#
# COMPACT_ATOMS: atom_id res chain seq x y z
N SER A 1 -14.86 16.20 -55.90
CA SER A 1 -15.32 16.09 -54.51
C SER A 1 -14.12 15.77 -53.63
N ARG A 2 -13.46 16.78 -53.00
CA ARG A 2 -12.39 16.60 -52.02
C ARG A 2 -13.08 16.22 -50.71
N ARG A 3 -12.91 14.99 -50.26
CA ARG A 3 -13.22 14.61 -48.88
C ARG A 3 -12.23 15.34 -47.96
N ALA A 4 -12.73 16.26 -47.14
CA ALA A 4 -11.99 16.82 -46.05
C ALA A 4 -11.54 15.66 -45.13
N GLY A 5 -10.23 15.53 -44.94
CA GLY A 5 -9.67 14.57 -43.97
C GLY A 5 -10.20 14.92 -42.59
N LYS A 6 -10.79 13.96 -41.90
CA LYS A 6 -11.05 14.08 -40.49
C LYS A 6 -9.66 14.19 -39.80
N ASP A 7 -9.40 15.33 -39.19
CA ASP A 7 -8.29 15.48 -38.26
C ASP A 7 -8.48 14.44 -37.12
N SER A 8 -7.80 13.33 -37.25
CA SER A 8 -7.80 12.30 -36.24
C SER A 8 -6.82 12.75 -35.14
N ARG A 9 -7.34 13.29 -34.06
CA ARG A 9 -6.51 13.52 -32.84
C ARG A 9 -6.35 12.20 -32.11
N VAL A 10 -5.12 11.83 -31.84
CA VAL A 10 -4.76 10.71 -30.99
C VAL A 10 -4.44 11.29 -29.61
N MET A 11 -5.10 10.78 -28.59
CA MET A 11 -4.76 11.04 -27.20
C MET A 11 -3.97 9.85 -26.69
N ILE A 12 -2.81 10.11 -26.09
CA ILE A 12 -2.00 9.11 -25.40
C ILE A 12 -1.99 9.49 -23.92
N GLU A 13 -2.41 8.57 -23.08
CA GLU A 13 -2.34 8.67 -21.63
C GLU A 13 -1.24 7.73 -21.13
N ILE A 14 -0.33 8.26 -20.32
CA ILE A 14 0.74 7.49 -19.68
C ILE A 14 0.47 7.56 -18.18
N MET A 15 0.23 6.41 -17.55
CA MET A 15 0.05 6.30 -16.13
C MET A 15 1.30 5.69 -15.49
N SER A 16 1.84 6.36 -14.48
CA SER A 16 3.00 5.89 -13.73
C SER A 16 2.66 5.82 -12.24
N PHE A 17 3.02 4.70 -11.61
CA PHE A 17 2.84 4.51 -10.18
C PHE A 17 4.21 4.47 -9.50
N VAL A 18 4.55 5.52 -8.78
CA VAL A 18 5.79 5.60 -8.01
C VAL A 18 5.55 5.05 -6.62
N ARG A 19 6.37 4.10 -6.21
CA ARG A 19 6.28 3.44 -4.91
C ARG A 19 7.68 3.28 -4.32
N SER A 20 7.87 3.79 -3.12
CA SER A 20 9.15 3.70 -2.42
C SER A 20 8.92 3.76 -0.91
N MET A 21 9.78 3.09 -0.14
CA MET A 21 9.87 3.29 1.30
C MET A 21 10.86 4.40 1.68
N THR A 22 11.55 4.97 0.70
CA THR A 22 12.51 6.06 0.89
C THR A 22 11.89 7.35 0.34
N PRO A 23 11.45 8.28 1.20
CA PRO A 23 10.80 9.53 0.77
C PRO A 23 11.63 10.33 -0.22
N ALA A 24 12.91 10.52 0.04
CA ALA A 24 13.80 11.27 -0.85
C ALA A 24 13.89 10.67 -2.26
N TYR A 25 13.92 9.34 -2.37
CA TYR A 25 13.93 8.68 -3.68
C TYR A 25 12.56 8.81 -4.39
N HIS A 26 11.46 8.73 -3.64
CA HIS A 26 10.14 8.99 -4.18
C HIS A 26 10.05 10.39 -4.80
N ASP A 27 10.50 11.41 -4.07
CA ASP A 27 10.50 12.81 -4.52
C ASP A 27 11.38 13.03 -5.75
N GLU A 28 12.55 12.36 -5.81
CA GLU A 28 13.45 12.39 -6.96
C GLU A 28 12.77 11.84 -8.22
N VAL A 29 12.08 10.69 -8.11
CA VAL A 29 11.38 10.07 -9.24
C VAL A 29 10.22 10.95 -9.72
N ILE A 30 9.41 11.50 -8.80
CA ILE A 30 8.33 12.43 -9.15
C ILE A 30 8.88 13.68 -9.84
N SER A 31 9.96 14.26 -9.33
CA SER A 31 10.60 15.43 -9.93
C SER A 31 11.14 15.13 -11.33
N SER A 32 11.67 13.92 -11.55
CA SER A 32 12.12 13.46 -12.86
C SER A 32 10.97 13.34 -13.86
N HIS A 33 9.85 12.78 -13.43
CA HIS A 33 8.64 12.67 -14.26
C HIS A 33 8.10 14.04 -14.64
N ARG A 34 8.01 14.99 -13.70
CA ARG A 34 7.61 16.37 -13.97
C ARG A 34 8.47 17.03 -15.03
N LYS A 35 9.79 16.91 -14.88
CA LYS A 35 10.72 17.48 -15.83
C LYS A 35 10.56 16.88 -17.23
N GLU A 36 10.38 15.57 -17.32
CA GLU A 36 10.19 14.91 -18.61
C GLU A 36 8.84 15.30 -19.25
N ALA A 37 7.77 15.37 -18.48
CA ALA A 37 6.47 15.83 -18.94
C ALA A 37 6.53 17.26 -19.50
N GLU A 38 7.23 18.17 -18.80
CA GLU A 38 7.46 19.54 -19.27
C GLU A 38 8.22 19.58 -20.60
N VAL A 39 9.34 18.82 -20.69
CA VAL A 39 10.17 18.76 -21.91
C VAL A 39 9.38 18.23 -23.10
N GLN A 40 8.52 17.23 -22.89
CA GLN A 40 7.71 16.62 -23.93
C GLN A 40 6.38 17.37 -24.20
N GLY A 41 6.07 18.38 -23.43
CA GLY A 41 4.82 19.15 -23.54
C GLY A 41 3.57 18.35 -23.14
N PHE A 42 3.70 17.36 -22.27
CA PHE A 42 2.58 16.62 -21.70
C PHE A 42 1.88 17.45 -20.61
N ARG A 43 0.56 17.26 -20.52
CA ARG A 43 -0.16 17.69 -19.33
C ARG A 43 0.02 16.65 -18.25
N GLU A 44 0.49 17.06 -17.10
CA GLU A 44 0.67 16.23 -15.93
C GLU A 44 -0.50 16.41 -14.95
N GLU A 45 -0.92 15.31 -14.34
CA GLU A 45 -1.81 15.27 -13.20
C GLU A 45 -1.21 14.28 -12.20
N ILE A 46 -0.95 14.72 -10.97
CA ILE A 46 -0.31 13.91 -9.93
C ILE A 46 -1.25 13.77 -8.76
N ASP A 47 -1.56 12.51 -8.42
CA ASP A 47 -2.13 12.11 -7.14
C ASP A 47 -0.99 11.58 -6.27
N GLU A 48 -0.65 12.32 -5.22
CA GLU A 48 0.51 12.03 -4.38
C GLU A 48 0.08 11.65 -2.97
N TYR A 49 0.58 10.50 -2.50
CA TYR A 49 0.42 10.06 -1.11
C TYR A 49 1.78 9.99 -0.44
N ARG A 50 1.83 10.33 0.84
CA ARG A 50 3.04 10.24 1.64
C ARG A 50 3.55 8.80 1.69
N THR A 51 4.85 8.62 1.60
CA THR A 51 5.49 7.31 1.73
C THR A 51 5.25 6.73 3.13
N TRP A 52 4.69 5.51 3.20
CA TRP A 52 4.61 4.77 4.45
C TRP A 52 5.93 4.06 4.70
N VAL A 53 6.71 4.59 5.63
CA VAL A 53 8.02 4.06 6.01
C VAL A 53 7.85 2.91 7.01
N PHE A 54 8.55 1.80 6.78
CA PHE A 54 8.54 0.68 7.72
C PHE A 54 9.26 1.05 9.02
N ASP A 55 8.58 0.84 10.15
CA ASP A 55 9.11 1.07 11.49
C ASP A 55 9.30 -0.26 12.24
N HIS A 56 10.55 -0.66 12.44
CA HIS A 56 10.92 -1.84 13.21
C HIS A 56 10.55 -1.75 14.69
N GLN A 57 10.36 -0.54 15.23
CA GLN A 57 10.03 -0.31 16.64
C GLN A 57 8.51 -0.15 16.86
N ASN A 58 7.72 -0.32 15.82
CA ASN A 58 6.26 -0.22 15.90
C ASN A 58 5.71 -1.22 16.97
N PRO A 59 5.14 -0.73 18.08
CA PRO A 59 4.68 -1.60 19.16
C PRO A 59 3.52 -2.51 18.72
N LEU A 60 2.69 -2.05 17.79
CA LEU A 60 1.61 -2.86 17.22
C LEU A 60 2.15 -4.08 16.45
N LEU A 61 3.26 -3.91 15.73
CA LEU A 61 3.94 -4.98 15.03
C LEU A 61 4.39 -6.07 16.01
N HIS A 62 5.03 -5.69 17.11
CA HIS A 62 5.53 -6.64 18.11
C HIS A 62 4.38 -7.38 18.80
N ILE A 63 3.34 -6.67 19.23
CA ILE A 63 2.15 -7.27 19.84
C ILE A 63 1.53 -8.32 18.89
N MET A 64 1.34 -7.98 17.63
CA MET A 64 0.72 -8.89 16.69
C MET A 64 1.62 -10.07 16.33
N ALA A 65 2.93 -9.86 16.21
CA ALA A 65 3.87 -10.94 15.97
C ALA A 65 3.86 -11.97 17.11
N ASP A 66 3.82 -11.52 18.37
CA ASP A 66 3.74 -12.41 19.53
C ASP A 66 2.44 -13.22 19.51
N ILE A 67 1.32 -12.57 19.26
CA ILE A 67 0.02 -13.26 19.18
C ILE A 67 -0.03 -14.22 17.99
N TYR A 68 0.58 -13.85 16.85
CA TYR A 68 0.66 -14.75 15.70
C TYR A 68 1.43 -16.02 16.03
N ARG A 69 2.58 -15.93 16.74
CA ARG A 69 3.36 -17.10 17.21
C ARG A 69 2.51 -18.01 18.09
N GLU A 70 1.69 -17.45 18.99
CA GLU A 70 0.78 -18.23 19.84
C GLU A 70 -0.29 -18.97 19.05
N ILE A 71 -0.83 -18.36 18.01
CA ILE A 71 -1.92 -18.93 17.20
C ILE A 71 -1.38 -19.95 16.19
N ALA A 72 -0.32 -19.59 15.45
CA ALA A 72 0.19 -20.34 14.33
C ALA A 72 1.29 -21.34 14.71
N GLY A 73 1.97 -21.12 15.86
CA GLY A 73 3.14 -21.92 16.26
C GLY A 73 4.37 -21.71 15.38
N SER A 74 4.41 -20.63 14.61
CA SER A 74 5.49 -20.27 13.67
C SER A 74 5.74 -18.78 13.68
N GLU A 75 6.89 -18.35 13.14
CA GLU A 75 7.19 -16.93 12.96
C GLU A 75 6.29 -16.31 11.87
N PRO A 76 5.79 -15.07 12.08
CA PRO A 76 5.13 -14.33 11.01
C PRO A 76 6.13 -13.92 9.95
N GLU A 77 5.72 -13.94 8.70
CA GLU A 77 6.46 -13.27 7.64
C GLU A 77 6.16 -11.77 7.70
N ILE A 78 7.20 -10.97 7.97
CA ILE A 78 7.11 -9.52 8.00
C ILE A 78 7.84 -9.01 6.76
N THR A 79 7.09 -8.44 5.83
CA THR A 79 7.62 -8.01 4.54
C THR A 79 7.11 -6.64 4.15
N ALA A 80 7.89 -5.97 3.32
CA ALA A 80 7.46 -4.79 2.59
C ALA A 80 7.11 -5.19 1.16
N VAL A 81 5.95 -4.77 0.68
CA VAL A 81 5.48 -5.09 -0.66
C VAL A 81 5.42 -3.84 -1.53
N HIS A 82 5.71 -4.03 -2.82
CA HIS A 82 5.76 -2.94 -3.80
C HIS A 82 4.37 -2.61 -4.35
N VAL A 83 3.44 -2.32 -3.44
CA VAL A 83 2.04 -1.98 -3.76
C VAL A 83 1.61 -0.71 -3.04
N GLY A 84 0.52 -0.08 -3.49
CA GLY A 84 -0.13 1.00 -2.73
C GLY A 84 -1.00 0.38 -1.64
N LEU A 85 -0.83 0.86 -0.42
CA LEU A 85 -1.61 0.43 0.72
C LEU A 85 -2.27 1.64 1.38
N GLU A 86 -3.48 1.45 1.89
CA GLU A 86 -4.28 2.48 2.54
C GLU A 86 -3.58 3.21 3.69
N PRO A 87 -2.71 2.58 4.49
CA PRO A 87 -1.96 3.27 5.53
C PRO A 87 -1.17 4.49 5.04
N SER A 88 -0.72 4.50 3.77
CA SER A 88 -0.03 5.66 3.18
C SER A 88 -0.87 6.95 3.27
N ALA A 89 -2.18 6.86 3.07
CA ALA A 89 -3.08 8.00 3.15
C ALA A 89 -3.26 8.53 4.59
N PHE A 90 -3.01 7.69 5.59
CA PHE A 90 -3.08 8.08 6.99
C PHE A 90 -1.78 8.72 7.51
N CYS A 91 -0.63 8.45 6.86
CA CYS A 91 0.65 9.05 7.23
C CYS A 91 0.63 10.57 7.19
N GLU A 92 -0.21 11.18 6.36
CA GLU A 92 -0.39 12.62 6.29
C GLU A 92 -1.22 13.20 7.45
N LYS A 93 -2.00 12.36 8.12
CA LYS A 93 -2.93 12.79 9.16
C LYS A 93 -2.33 12.76 10.56
N SER A 94 -1.38 11.86 10.79
CA SER A 94 -0.73 11.70 12.09
C SER A 94 0.64 11.02 11.93
N GLU A 95 1.67 11.65 12.52
CA GLU A 95 3.02 11.08 12.56
C GLU A 95 3.17 10.00 13.65
N ASP A 96 2.29 10.02 14.65
CA ASP A 96 2.32 9.10 15.81
C ASP A 96 1.44 7.84 15.59
N LEU A 97 0.90 7.65 14.40
CA LEU A 97 0.00 6.55 14.12
C LEU A 97 0.76 5.25 13.84
N HIS A 98 0.69 4.31 14.75
CA HIS A 98 1.23 2.97 14.55
C HIS A 98 0.30 2.15 13.64
N MET A 99 0.81 1.77 12.48
CA MET A 99 0.03 1.06 11.47
C MET A 99 0.75 -0.19 11.01
N ILE A 100 -0.02 -1.24 10.73
CA ILE A 100 0.42 -2.43 10.02
C ILE A 100 -0.69 -2.86 9.07
N ASN A 101 -0.34 -3.55 8.00
CA ASN A 101 -1.30 -4.15 7.10
C ASN A 101 -1.28 -5.67 7.26
N VAL A 102 -2.45 -6.24 7.51
CA VAL A 102 -2.65 -7.68 7.70
C VAL A 102 -3.98 -8.09 7.11
N GLY A 103 -4.10 -9.34 6.69
CA GLY A 103 -5.34 -9.85 6.12
C GLY A 103 -5.37 -11.36 6.02
N ALA A 104 -6.51 -11.89 5.58
CA ALA A 104 -6.59 -13.25 5.09
C ALA A 104 -5.88 -13.35 3.74
N ASP A 105 -5.45 -14.56 3.35
CA ASP A 105 -4.73 -14.79 2.10
C ASP A 105 -5.64 -14.60 0.91
N VAL A 106 -5.27 -13.66 0.03
CA VAL A 106 -5.97 -13.37 -1.21
C VAL A 106 -5.13 -13.80 -2.39
N ILE A 107 -5.76 -14.46 -3.34
CA ILE A 107 -5.16 -14.91 -4.59
C ILE A 107 -5.70 -14.05 -5.73
N ASP A 108 -4.83 -13.67 -6.66
CA ASP A 108 -5.16 -12.89 -7.85
C ASP A 108 -5.95 -11.59 -7.52
N PRO A 109 -5.49 -10.76 -6.54
CA PRO A 109 -6.21 -9.55 -6.16
C PRO A 109 -6.39 -8.60 -7.37
N HIS A 110 -7.50 -7.87 -7.37
CA HIS A 110 -7.87 -6.92 -8.42
C HIS A 110 -8.13 -7.54 -9.80
N THR A 111 -8.44 -8.84 -9.86
CA THR A 111 -8.81 -9.53 -11.10
C THR A 111 -10.19 -10.17 -11.00
N VAL A 112 -10.73 -10.61 -12.14
CA VAL A 112 -11.99 -11.39 -12.19
C VAL A 112 -11.85 -12.80 -11.58
N HIS A 113 -10.65 -13.19 -11.21
CA HIS A 113 -10.32 -14.47 -10.59
C HIS A 113 -9.95 -14.33 -9.11
N GLU A 114 -10.16 -13.14 -8.54
CA GLU A 114 -9.86 -12.88 -7.13
C GLU A 114 -10.58 -13.87 -6.22
N ARG A 115 -9.83 -14.45 -5.31
CA ARG A 115 -10.31 -15.46 -4.35
C ARG A 115 -9.64 -15.26 -3.01
N VAL A 116 -10.30 -15.68 -1.94
CA VAL A 116 -9.74 -15.74 -0.60
C VAL A 116 -9.60 -17.21 -0.15
N HIS A 117 -8.49 -17.51 0.50
CA HIS A 117 -8.35 -18.78 1.22
C HIS A 117 -9.20 -18.75 2.50
N THR A 118 -10.33 -19.44 2.48
CA THR A 118 -11.30 -19.42 3.58
C THR A 118 -10.73 -19.90 4.91
N ASP A 119 -9.76 -20.82 4.88
CA ASP A 119 -9.09 -21.36 6.06
C ASP A 119 -8.25 -20.32 6.81
N THR A 120 -7.87 -19.23 6.14
CA THR A 120 -7.09 -18.12 6.73
C THR A 120 -7.96 -17.06 7.39
N ILE A 121 -9.27 -17.04 7.11
CA ILE A 121 -10.21 -16.05 7.67
C ILE A 121 -10.31 -16.19 9.20
N ARG A 122 -10.49 -17.41 9.69
CA ARG A 122 -10.65 -17.64 11.14
C ARG A 122 -9.38 -17.32 11.94
N PRO A 123 -8.18 -17.77 11.55
CA PRO A 123 -6.93 -17.36 12.19
C PRO A 123 -6.75 -15.83 12.17
N PHE A 124 -7.03 -15.17 11.06
CA PHE A 124 -6.98 -13.72 10.95
C PHE A 124 -7.94 -13.03 11.93
N ALA A 125 -9.21 -13.45 11.99
CA ALA A 125 -10.18 -12.89 12.93
C ALA A 125 -9.75 -13.09 14.39
N LEU A 126 -9.16 -14.24 14.73
CA LEU A 126 -8.63 -14.51 16.06
C LEU A 126 -7.43 -13.63 16.39
N LEU A 127 -6.51 -13.44 15.45
CA LEU A 127 -5.37 -12.53 15.57
C LEU A 127 -5.85 -11.11 15.89
N MET A 128 -6.82 -10.59 15.13
CA MET A 128 -7.40 -9.27 15.35
C MET A 128 -8.05 -9.15 16.73
N ALA A 129 -8.88 -10.12 17.13
CA ALA A 129 -9.58 -10.11 18.42
C ALA A 129 -8.59 -10.09 19.59
N LYS A 130 -7.58 -10.97 19.58
CA LYS A 130 -6.55 -11.02 20.63
C LYS A 130 -5.69 -9.76 20.67
N THR A 131 -5.36 -9.18 19.50
CA THR A 131 -4.62 -7.92 19.41
C THR A 131 -5.40 -6.78 20.05
N LEU A 132 -6.69 -6.64 19.72
CA LEU A 132 -7.55 -5.61 20.32
C LEU A 132 -7.69 -5.81 21.83
N GLU A 133 -7.85 -7.04 22.30
CA GLU A 133 -7.90 -7.35 23.72
C GLU A 133 -6.60 -6.97 24.45
N LYS A 134 -5.44 -7.27 23.85
CA LYS A 134 -4.12 -6.93 24.40
C LYS A 134 -3.89 -5.43 24.50
N ILE A 135 -4.30 -4.68 23.46
CA ILE A 135 -4.21 -3.21 23.44
C ILE A 135 -5.15 -2.57 24.46
N ALA A 136 -6.39 -3.10 24.58
CA ALA A 136 -7.37 -2.58 25.50
C ALA A 136 -7.02 -2.78 27.00
N ARG A 137 -6.10 -3.74 27.30
CA ARG A 137 -5.65 -4.06 28.65
C ARG A 137 -4.14 -3.97 28.76
N PRO A 138 -3.53 -2.77 28.62
CA PRO A 138 -2.09 -2.61 28.73
C PRO A 138 -1.65 -2.99 30.14
N GLY A 139 -0.81 -4.04 30.26
CA GLY A 139 -0.25 -4.50 31.54
C GLY A 139 -0.92 -5.72 32.16
N ALA A 140 -1.82 -6.42 31.44
CA ALA A 140 -2.31 -7.74 31.83
C ALA A 140 -1.40 -8.85 31.33
#